data_1ae06f51240cdcd08aae30a62e639f9c
#
_entry.id   1ae06f51240cdcd08aae30a62e639f9c
#
_cell.length_a   1.000
_cell.length_b   1.000
_cell.length_c   1.000
_cell.angle_alpha   90.00
_cell.angle_beta   90.00
_cell.angle_gamma   90.00
#
_symmetry.space_group_name_H-M   'P 1'
#
loop_
_entity.id
_entity.type
_entity.pdbx_description
1 polymer ?
#
loop_
_entity_poly.entity_id
_entity_poly.type
_entity_poly.pdbx_seq_one_letter_code
_entity_poly.pdbx_strand_id
1 'polypeptide(L)'
;MLDAREGIIIKTLQKLPKENVVLVGGYAVNAYVPPRFSIDCDLVVLGSLSGLESVLKEDGFIKVSEGDVSYGGYVRYEMEKSKVSFDLLENSVVDRDTKIVFEGELFKNHSAERTTVGRSVPTRIRMRIVDPELLFAMKFVSARKQDVRDMFMLAGGNLNWNLVSGLVSAKCGGELISKRSRSIRRDVQSRNFRDSLHGPYGRIPEERFELCRRRLVEFLEVV
;
A
#
# COMPACT_ATOMS: atom_id res chain seq x y z
N MET A 1 -13.15 -17.59 5.67
CA MET A 1 -11.69 -17.61 5.97
C MET A 1 -11.04 -16.24 5.78
N LEU A 2 -11.20 -15.54 4.64
CA LEU A 2 -10.64 -14.18 4.45
C LEU A 2 -11.25 -13.16 5.42
N ASP A 3 -12.56 -13.19 5.64
CA ASP A 3 -13.26 -12.28 6.55
C ASP A 3 -12.73 -12.36 7.99
N ALA A 4 -12.44 -13.58 8.47
CA ALA A 4 -11.88 -13.78 9.80
C ALA A 4 -10.47 -13.17 9.90
N ARG A 5 -9.64 -13.27 8.86
CA ARG A 5 -8.31 -12.66 8.80
C ARG A 5 -8.40 -11.13 8.81
N GLU A 6 -9.27 -10.58 7.99
CA GLU A 6 -9.51 -9.14 7.97
C GLU A 6 -10.01 -8.64 9.32
N GLY A 7 -10.92 -9.38 9.97
CA GLY A 7 -11.43 -9.06 11.30
C GLY A 7 -10.32 -8.96 12.36
N ILE A 8 -9.34 -9.85 12.30
CA ILE A 8 -8.17 -9.81 13.20
C ILE A 8 -7.38 -8.52 12.96
N ILE A 9 -7.01 -8.22 11.70
CA ILE A 9 -6.23 -7.02 11.38
C ILE A 9 -6.97 -5.75 11.77
N ILE A 10 -8.25 -5.62 11.42
CA ILE A 10 -9.05 -4.44 11.74
C ILE A 10 -9.18 -4.25 13.27
N LYS A 11 -9.43 -5.34 14.02
CA LYS A 11 -9.52 -5.29 15.48
C LYS A 11 -8.20 -4.86 16.12
N THR A 12 -7.10 -5.39 15.65
CA THR A 12 -5.76 -5.02 16.15
C THR A 12 -5.43 -3.57 15.79
N LEU A 13 -5.67 -3.13 14.55
CA LEU A 13 -5.48 -1.74 14.12
C LEU A 13 -6.26 -0.73 14.98
N GLN A 14 -7.45 -1.10 15.50
CA GLN A 14 -8.21 -0.23 16.41
C GLN A 14 -7.48 0.05 17.72
N LYS A 15 -6.73 -0.93 18.22
CA LYS A 15 -6.03 -0.88 19.51
C LYS A 15 -4.65 -0.22 19.42
N LEU A 16 -4.02 -0.27 18.24
CA LEU A 16 -2.66 0.26 18.07
C LEU A 16 -2.61 1.76 18.38
N PRO A 17 -1.53 2.23 19.07
CA PRO A 17 -1.22 3.65 19.17
C PRO A 17 -1.02 4.23 17.77
N LYS A 18 -1.57 5.42 17.52
CA LYS A 18 -1.61 6.04 16.19
C LYS A 18 -0.65 7.21 16.03
N GLU A 19 -0.02 7.62 17.11
CA GLU A 19 0.97 8.69 17.09
C GLU A 19 2.22 8.22 16.34
N ASN A 20 2.69 9.05 15.42
CA ASN A 20 3.87 8.76 14.61
C ASN A 20 3.79 7.44 13.81
N VAL A 21 2.59 6.99 13.49
CA VAL A 21 2.34 5.80 12.68
C VAL A 21 1.59 6.18 11.41
N VAL A 22 2.07 5.73 10.27
CA VAL A 22 1.46 5.95 8.97
C VAL A 22 1.10 4.60 8.33
N LEU A 23 -0.18 4.41 8.04
CA LEU A 23 -0.66 3.24 7.31
C LEU A 23 -0.23 3.35 5.84
N VAL A 24 0.38 2.28 5.34
CA VAL A 24 0.79 2.13 3.94
C VAL A 24 0.24 0.82 3.35
N GLY A 25 0.71 0.40 2.18
CA GLY A 25 0.36 -0.92 1.62
C GLY A 25 -1.12 -1.09 1.25
N GLY A 26 -1.63 -2.30 1.43
CA GLY A 26 -2.97 -2.69 0.99
C GLY A 26 -4.11 -1.99 1.70
N TYR A 27 -4.02 -1.84 3.01
CA TYR A 27 -5.04 -1.15 3.81
C TYR A 27 -5.06 0.37 3.58
N ALA A 28 -3.93 0.97 3.18
CA ALA A 28 -3.90 2.36 2.75
C ALA A 28 -4.68 2.57 1.44
N VAL A 29 -4.59 1.63 0.49
CA VAL A 29 -5.38 1.65 -0.76
C VAL A 29 -6.87 1.71 -0.47
N ASN A 30 -7.34 0.97 0.53
CA ASN A 30 -8.74 0.91 0.93
C ASN A 30 -9.33 2.25 1.43
N ALA A 31 -8.49 3.24 1.70
CA ALA A 31 -8.93 4.60 2.02
C ALA A 31 -9.35 5.42 0.79
N TYR A 32 -8.98 4.98 -0.41
CA TYR A 32 -9.13 5.77 -1.65
C TYR A 32 -9.99 5.09 -2.72
N VAL A 33 -10.07 3.75 -2.70
CA VAL A 33 -10.79 2.96 -3.70
C VAL A 33 -11.68 1.92 -3.00
N PRO A 34 -12.60 1.24 -3.71
CA PRO A 34 -13.36 0.15 -3.13
C PRO A 34 -12.44 -0.84 -2.41
N PRO A 35 -12.73 -1.21 -1.17
CA PRO A 35 -11.82 -1.97 -0.34
C PRO A 35 -11.60 -3.38 -0.87
N ARG A 36 -10.37 -3.86 -0.75
CA ARG A 36 -9.96 -5.23 -1.06
C ARG A 36 -9.36 -5.91 0.17
N PHE A 37 -9.33 -7.22 0.14
CA PHE A 37 -8.63 -7.99 1.17
C PHE A 37 -7.11 -7.78 1.11
N SER A 38 -6.50 -7.65 2.28
CA SER A 38 -5.06 -7.81 2.48
C SER A 38 -4.84 -8.72 3.68
N ILE A 39 -3.83 -9.56 3.60
CA ILE A 39 -3.40 -10.42 4.73
C ILE A 39 -2.27 -9.79 5.52
N ASP A 40 -1.61 -8.81 4.93
CA ASP A 40 -0.53 -8.04 5.52
C ASP A 40 -1.01 -6.61 5.80
N CYS A 41 -0.62 -6.06 6.95
CA CYS A 41 -0.83 -4.68 7.33
C CYS A 41 0.52 -4.00 7.51
N ASP A 42 0.81 -3.03 6.66
CA ASP A 42 2.09 -2.33 6.60
C ASP A 42 1.98 -0.97 7.31
N LEU A 43 2.84 -0.73 8.29
CA LEU A 43 2.88 0.49 9.09
C LEU A 43 4.28 1.11 9.08
N VAL A 44 4.39 2.35 8.61
CA VAL A 44 5.61 3.14 8.79
C VAL A 44 5.56 3.79 10.17
N VAL A 45 6.59 3.54 10.98
CA VAL A 45 6.69 4.04 12.34
C VAL A 45 7.75 5.12 12.38
N LEU A 46 7.34 6.36 12.64
CA LEU A 46 8.20 7.55 12.68
C LEU A 46 8.73 7.87 14.10
N GLY A 47 8.80 6.84 14.95
CA GLY A 47 9.17 6.94 16.35
C GLY A 47 9.47 5.57 16.95
N SER A 48 9.09 5.37 18.21
CA SER A 48 9.35 4.10 18.92
C SER A 48 8.36 3.00 18.52
N LEU A 49 8.85 1.78 18.34
CA LEU A 49 8.04 0.57 18.10
C LEU A 49 7.38 0.01 19.36
N SER A 50 7.88 0.34 20.55
CA SER A 50 7.56 -0.38 21.78
C SER A 50 6.07 -0.49 22.10
N GLY A 51 5.31 0.60 21.90
CA GLY A 51 3.87 0.59 22.14
C GLY A 51 3.09 -0.29 21.14
N LEU A 52 3.53 -0.32 19.88
CA LEU A 52 2.95 -1.16 18.84
C LEU A 52 3.24 -2.64 19.12
N GLU A 53 4.49 -2.96 19.46
CA GLU A 53 4.92 -4.31 19.76
C GLU A 53 4.18 -4.91 20.96
N SER A 54 3.92 -4.11 22.00
CA SER A 54 3.15 -4.56 23.17
C SER A 54 1.73 -4.99 22.77
N VAL A 55 1.02 -4.16 22.01
CA VAL A 55 -0.33 -4.47 21.55
C VAL A 55 -0.36 -5.71 20.64
N LEU A 56 0.62 -5.82 19.73
CA LEU A 56 0.70 -6.98 18.84
C LEU A 56 0.92 -8.29 19.62
N LYS A 57 1.82 -8.28 20.61
CA LYS A 57 2.07 -9.44 21.50
C LYS A 57 0.83 -9.79 22.33
N GLU A 58 0.14 -8.80 22.89
CA GLU A 58 -1.11 -9.00 23.65
C GLU A 58 -2.21 -9.60 22.77
N ASP A 59 -2.30 -9.23 21.51
CA ASP A 59 -3.25 -9.80 20.54
C ASP A 59 -2.82 -11.17 19.98
N GLY A 60 -1.67 -11.70 20.44
CA GLY A 60 -1.20 -13.06 20.11
C GLY A 60 -0.35 -13.13 18.83
N PHE A 61 0.17 -12.01 18.36
CA PHE A 61 1.18 -12.01 17.29
C PHE A 61 2.56 -12.31 17.85
N ILE A 62 3.34 -13.06 17.09
CA ILE A 62 4.73 -13.40 17.41
C ILE A 62 5.67 -12.69 16.42
N LYS A 63 6.82 -12.24 16.90
CA LYS A 63 7.88 -11.69 16.07
C LYS A 63 8.54 -12.81 15.28
N VAL A 64 8.46 -12.76 13.95
CA VAL A 64 8.96 -13.82 13.07
C VAL A 64 10.19 -13.40 12.28
N SER A 65 10.39 -12.12 12.06
CA SER A 65 11.59 -11.61 11.42
C SER A 65 11.88 -10.18 11.84
N GLU A 66 13.16 -9.85 11.84
CA GLU A 66 13.71 -8.53 12.10
C GLU A 66 14.92 -8.34 11.20
N GLY A 67 15.13 -7.15 10.72
CA GLY A 67 16.29 -6.82 9.91
C GLY A 67 16.59 -5.34 9.99
N ASP A 68 17.88 -5.02 10.10
CA ASP A 68 18.37 -3.69 9.82
C ASP A 68 18.59 -3.55 8.32
N VAL A 69 17.92 -2.58 7.74
CA VAL A 69 18.29 -2.07 6.42
C VAL A 69 19.05 -0.78 6.62
N SER A 70 19.95 -0.45 5.71
CA SER A 70 20.87 0.71 5.83
C SER A 70 20.19 2.06 6.10
N TYR A 71 18.86 2.11 6.08
CA TYR A 71 18.05 3.34 6.20
C TYR A 71 16.87 3.21 7.17
N GLY A 72 16.75 2.13 7.93
CA GLY A 72 15.70 1.90 8.91
C GLY A 72 15.53 0.43 9.26
N GLY A 73 14.82 0.15 10.33
CA GLY A 73 14.53 -1.20 10.79
C GLY A 73 13.27 -1.77 10.13
N TYR A 74 13.18 -3.07 10.13
CA TYR A 74 12.01 -3.82 9.70
C TYR A 74 11.70 -4.92 10.72
N VAL A 75 10.48 -4.96 11.21
CA VAL A 75 10.04 -6.01 12.12
C VAL A 75 8.70 -6.56 11.64
N ARG A 76 8.63 -7.88 11.46
CA ARG A 76 7.41 -8.59 11.10
C ARG A 76 6.84 -9.35 12.29
N TYR A 77 5.59 -9.08 12.56
CA TYR A 77 4.76 -9.81 13.51
C TYR A 77 3.73 -10.65 12.76
N GLU A 78 3.59 -11.92 13.12
CA GLU A 78 2.67 -12.84 12.46
C GLU A 78 1.81 -13.61 13.45
N MET A 79 0.54 -13.83 13.12
CA MET A 79 -0.35 -14.75 13.81
C MET A 79 -0.44 -16.04 12.99
N GLU A 80 0.36 -17.03 13.35
CA GLU A 80 0.60 -18.26 12.58
C GLU A 80 -0.70 -18.99 12.19
N LYS A 81 -1.62 -19.19 13.15
CA LYS A 81 -2.90 -19.88 12.91
C LYS A 81 -3.77 -19.21 11.85
N SER A 82 -3.73 -17.88 11.76
CA SER A 82 -4.58 -17.10 10.86
C SER A 82 -3.84 -16.65 9.61
N LYS A 83 -2.50 -16.77 9.58
CA LYS A 83 -1.62 -16.30 8.50
C LYS A 83 -1.88 -14.83 8.14
N VAL A 84 -1.97 -13.99 9.14
CA VAL A 84 -2.04 -12.53 9.03
C VAL A 84 -0.79 -11.93 9.65
N SER A 85 -0.34 -10.80 9.12
CA SER A 85 0.88 -10.16 9.61
C SER A 85 0.76 -8.63 9.71
N PHE A 86 1.59 -8.08 10.59
CA PHE A 86 1.91 -6.66 10.66
C PHE A 86 3.39 -6.48 10.34
N ASP A 87 3.67 -5.65 9.36
CA ASP A 87 5.01 -5.22 8.99
C ASP A 87 5.23 -3.81 9.55
N LEU A 88 6.10 -3.70 10.56
CA LEU A 88 6.52 -2.43 11.16
C LEU A 88 7.81 -1.97 10.48
N LEU A 89 7.75 -0.81 9.82
CA LEU A 89 8.81 -0.26 8.97
C LEU A 89 9.33 1.01 9.64
N GLU A 90 10.54 0.95 10.23
CA GLU A 90 11.10 2.10 10.97
C GLU A 90 11.64 3.15 10.03
N ASN A 91 11.05 4.36 10.11
CA ASN A 91 11.50 5.58 9.44
C ASN A 91 11.71 5.48 7.91
N SER A 92 11.40 4.35 7.28
CA SER A 92 11.55 4.20 5.83
C SER A 92 10.80 2.98 5.31
N VAL A 93 10.55 2.97 4.01
CA VAL A 93 10.12 1.79 3.26
C VAL A 93 11.15 1.49 2.19
N VAL A 94 11.67 0.28 2.17
CA VAL A 94 12.62 -0.18 1.16
C VAL A 94 11.94 -1.18 0.23
N ASP A 95 11.90 -0.87 -1.06
CA ASP A 95 11.45 -1.86 -2.05
C ASP A 95 12.46 -3.00 -2.16
N ARG A 96 11.99 -4.24 -2.01
CA ARG A 96 12.86 -5.42 -1.91
C ARG A 96 13.64 -5.72 -3.19
N ASP A 97 13.06 -5.40 -4.35
CA ASP A 97 13.67 -5.72 -5.65
C ASP A 97 14.63 -4.63 -6.11
N THR A 98 14.19 -3.37 -6.05
CA THR A 98 14.95 -2.24 -6.57
C THR A 98 15.91 -1.63 -5.56
N LYS A 99 15.74 -1.94 -4.26
CA LYS A 99 16.44 -1.31 -3.12
C LYS A 99 16.18 0.19 -2.98
N ILE A 100 15.19 0.71 -3.69
CA ILE A 100 14.79 2.12 -3.57
C ILE A 100 14.18 2.35 -2.20
N VAL A 101 14.60 3.44 -1.57
CA VAL A 101 14.18 3.85 -0.23
C VAL A 101 13.21 5.03 -0.32
N PHE A 102 12.10 4.90 0.38
CA PHE A 102 11.19 5.99 0.69
C PHE A 102 11.40 6.37 2.16
N GLU A 103 12.05 7.49 2.41
CA GLU A 103 12.46 7.95 3.74
C GLU A 103 11.27 8.45 4.56
N GLY A 104 11.39 8.41 5.89
CA GLY A 104 10.36 8.81 6.83
C GLY A 104 9.83 10.23 6.62
N GLU A 105 10.68 11.14 6.14
CA GLU A 105 10.29 12.53 5.84
C GLU A 105 9.21 12.61 4.76
N LEU A 106 9.25 11.71 3.76
CA LEU A 106 8.17 11.62 2.76
C LEU A 106 6.83 11.27 3.41
N PHE A 107 6.82 10.34 4.36
CA PHE A 107 5.59 9.96 5.06
C PHE A 107 5.08 11.03 6.02
N LYS A 108 5.96 11.85 6.60
CA LYS A 108 5.56 13.03 7.37
C LYS A 108 4.84 14.06 6.50
N ASN A 109 5.40 14.33 5.31
CA ASN A 109 4.94 15.38 4.40
C ASN A 109 3.78 14.93 3.50
N HIS A 110 3.68 13.62 3.19
CA HIS A 110 2.70 13.04 2.28
C HIS A 110 1.82 12.01 2.99
N SER A 111 1.24 12.38 4.10
CA SER A 111 0.20 11.62 4.79
C SER A 111 -0.74 12.54 5.57
N ALA A 112 -1.99 12.11 5.72
CA ALA A 112 -3.00 12.86 6.45
C ALA A 112 -3.91 11.90 7.25
N GLU A 113 -4.63 12.45 8.22
CA GLU A 113 -5.69 11.71 8.90
C GLU A 113 -6.81 11.37 7.91
N ARG A 114 -7.05 10.09 7.74
CA ARG A 114 -8.10 9.56 6.86
C ARG A 114 -8.75 8.33 7.49
N THR A 115 -9.78 7.84 6.86
CA THR A 115 -10.47 6.62 7.28
C THR A 115 -10.20 5.50 6.30
N THR A 116 -9.76 4.35 6.79
CA THR A 116 -9.75 3.11 6.04
C THR A 116 -10.82 2.15 6.57
N VAL A 117 -11.19 1.18 5.74
CA VAL A 117 -12.16 0.13 6.07
C VAL A 117 -11.67 -1.21 5.54
N GLY A 118 -12.17 -2.29 6.11
CA GLY A 118 -12.03 -3.62 5.49
C GLY A 118 -13.03 -3.82 4.35
N ARG A 119 -12.83 -4.87 3.57
CA ARG A 119 -13.75 -5.26 2.50
C ARG A 119 -15.05 -5.88 3.06
N SER A 120 -14.94 -6.76 4.04
CA SER A 120 -16.05 -7.43 4.69
C SER A 120 -16.34 -6.92 6.10
N VAL A 121 -15.37 -6.25 6.71
CA VAL A 121 -15.49 -5.67 8.04
C VAL A 121 -15.75 -4.17 7.91
N PRO A 122 -16.97 -3.67 8.13
CA PRO A 122 -17.35 -2.28 7.89
C PRO A 122 -16.82 -1.30 8.95
N THR A 123 -16.01 -1.78 9.86
CA THR A 123 -15.43 -0.95 10.93
C THR A 123 -14.48 0.09 10.33
N ARG A 124 -14.75 1.34 10.66
CA ARG A 124 -13.94 2.48 10.22
C ARG A 124 -12.76 2.70 11.14
N ILE A 125 -11.58 2.74 10.59
CA ILE A 125 -10.33 3.05 11.31
C ILE A 125 -9.84 4.42 10.86
N ARG A 126 -9.85 5.38 11.78
CA ARG A 126 -9.29 6.71 11.56
C ARG A 126 -7.85 6.74 12.05
N MET A 127 -6.93 7.04 11.17
CA MET A 127 -5.50 7.17 11.47
C MET A 127 -4.78 7.95 10.36
N ARG A 128 -3.51 8.24 10.57
CA ARG A 128 -2.68 8.82 9.51
C ARG A 128 -2.43 7.78 8.42
N ILE A 129 -2.74 8.12 7.17
CA ILE A 129 -2.61 7.25 6.00
C ILE A 129 -1.79 8.00 4.97
N VAL A 130 -0.87 7.30 4.31
CA VAL A 130 -0.08 7.85 3.20
C VAL A 130 -0.97 8.43 2.11
N ASP A 131 -0.62 9.59 1.56
CA ASP A 131 -1.37 10.21 0.47
C ASP A 131 -1.36 9.34 -0.80
N PRO A 132 -2.40 9.41 -1.62
CA PRO A 132 -2.56 8.49 -2.75
C PRO A 132 -1.46 8.67 -3.80
N GLU A 133 -0.86 9.85 -3.92
CA GLU A 133 0.26 10.13 -4.83
C GLU A 133 1.53 9.39 -4.41
N LEU A 134 1.91 9.48 -3.13
CA LEU A 134 3.09 8.74 -2.63
C LEU A 134 2.82 7.23 -2.66
N LEU A 135 1.62 6.80 -2.29
CA LEU A 135 1.22 5.39 -2.37
C LEU A 135 1.32 4.86 -3.81
N PHE A 136 0.87 5.65 -4.80
CA PHE A 136 0.99 5.32 -6.22
C PHE A 136 2.46 5.21 -6.64
N ALA A 137 3.32 6.17 -6.26
CA ALA A 137 4.75 6.14 -6.57
C ALA A 137 5.45 4.90 -5.98
N MET A 138 5.15 4.55 -4.72
CA MET A 138 5.66 3.33 -4.09
C MET A 138 5.26 2.07 -4.88
N LYS A 139 4.00 1.99 -5.29
CA LYS A 139 3.49 0.88 -6.10
C LYS A 139 4.06 0.83 -7.50
N PHE A 140 4.36 1.99 -8.11
CA PHE A 140 5.05 2.07 -9.40
C PHE A 140 6.47 1.48 -9.31
N VAL A 141 7.21 1.78 -8.25
CA VAL A 141 8.55 1.23 -8.00
C VAL A 141 8.49 -0.29 -7.86
N SER A 142 7.58 -0.79 -7.03
CA SER A 142 7.42 -2.22 -6.78
C SER A 142 6.87 -2.97 -8.00
N ALA A 143 5.81 -2.46 -8.61
CA ALA A 143 5.15 -2.97 -9.81
C ALA A 143 4.84 -4.49 -9.81
N ARG A 144 4.54 -5.06 -8.64
CA ARG A 144 4.04 -6.43 -8.56
C ARG A 144 2.63 -6.50 -9.15
N LYS A 145 2.16 -7.68 -9.49
CA LYS A 145 0.81 -7.86 -10.07
C LYS A 145 -0.30 -7.18 -9.27
N GLN A 146 -0.24 -7.23 -7.93
CA GLN A 146 -1.23 -6.57 -7.08
C GLN A 146 -1.04 -5.05 -7.07
N ASP A 147 0.21 -4.56 -7.10
CA ASP A 147 0.50 -3.13 -7.16
C ASP A 147 -0.01 -2.50 -8.45
N VAL A 148 0.09 -3.20 -9.58
CA VAL A 148 -0.48 -2.74 -10.86
C VAL A 148 -2.00 -2.62 -10.78
N ARG A 149 -2.69 -3.56 -10.14
CA ARG A 149 -4.15 -3.48 -9.91
C ARG A 149 -4.52 -2.31 -8.99
N ASP A 150 -3.75 -2.12 -7.93
CA ASP A 150 -3.95 -1.02 -6.98
C ASP A 150 -3.74 0.34 -7.66
N MET A 151 -2.66 0.50 -8.45
CA MET A 151 -2.41 1.71 -9.25
C MET A 151 -3.53 1.98 -10.24
N PHE A 152 -4.01 0.94 -10.92
CA PHE A 152 -5.14 1.05 -11.84
C PHE A 152 -6.38 1.62 -11.15
N MET A 153 -6.71 1.12 -9.97
CA MET A 153 -7.86 1.60 -9.20
C MET A 153 -7.65 3.02 -8.66
N LEU A 154 -6.44 3.34 -8.18
CA LEU A 154 -6.07 4.68 -7.72
C LEU A 154 -6.12 5.72 -8.85
N ALA A 155 -5.75 5.34 -10.08
CA ALA A 155 -5.80 6.22 -11.26
C ALA A 155 -7.23 6.71 -11.57
N GLY A 156 -8.27 5.97 -11.17
CA GLY A 156 -9.65 6.42 -11.27
C GLY A 156 -10.05 7.51 -10.28
N GLY A 157 -9.20 7.82 -9.30
CA GLY A 157 -9.38 8.87 -8.29
C GLY A 157 -8.83 10.23 -8.73
N ASN A 158 -8.82 11.17 -7.77
CA ASN A 158 -8.31 12.52 -7.99
C ASN A 158 -6.83 12.60 -7.57
N LEU A 159 -5.93 12.11 -8.42
CA LEU A 159 -4.48 12.21 -8.20
C LEU A 159 -3.92 13.52 -8.76
N ASN A 160 -3.00 14.13 -8.04
CA ASN A 160 -2.13 15.16 -8.59
C ASN A 160 -0.99 14.48 -9.38
N TRP A 161 -1.20 14.33 -10.70
CA TRP A 161 -0.27 13.62 -11.57
C TRP A 161 1.11 14.27 -11.66
N ASN A 162 1.21 15.59 -11.52
CA ASN A 162 2.49 16.29 -11.47
C ASN A 162 3.27 15.89 -10.21
N LEU A 163 2.59 15.76 -9.07
CA LEU A 163 3.21 15.27 -7.84
C LEU A 163 3.64 13.82 -7.97
N VAL A 164 2.78 12.96 -8.55
CA VAL A 164 3.14 11.55 -8.82
C VAL A 164 4.39 11.45 -9.69
N SER A 165 4.43 12.19 -10.82
CA SER A 165 5.59 12.21 -11.71
C SER A 165 6.85 12.71 -10.99
N GLY A 166 6.74 13.76 -10.19
CA GLY A 166 7.85 14.28 -9.38
C GLY A 166 8.38 13.27 -8.39
N LEU A 167 7.50 12.55 -7.66
CA LEU A 167 7.88 11.52 -6.70
C LEU A 167 8.55 10.32 -7.40
N VAL A 168 8.01 9.88 -8.54
CA VAL A 168 8.60 8.78 -9.32
C VAL A 168 9.98 9.18 -9.85
N SER A 169 10.11 10.36 -10.47
CA SER A 169 11.38 10.85 -11.04
C SER A 169 12.44 11.09 -9.98
N ALA A 170 12.05 11.52 -8.78
CA ALA A 170 12.99 11.70 -7.66
C ALA A 170 13.54 10.36 -7.12
N LYS A 171 12.83 9.26 -7.32
CA LYS A 171 13.20 7.94 -6.79
C LYS A 171 13.75 6.99 -7.84
N CYS A 172 13.39 7.15 -9.09
CA CYS A 172 13.73 6.21 -10.17
C CYS A 172 14.61 6.87 -11.23
N GLY A 173 15.65 6.17 -11.65
CA GLY A 173 16.37 6.53 -12.87
C GLY A 173 15.54 6.23 -14.12
N GLY A 174 15.80 6.92 -15.23
CA GLY A 174 15.02 6.83 -16.48
C GLY A 174 14.90 5.41 -17.04
N GLU A 175 15.93 4.57 -16.88
CA GLU A 175 15.88 3.17 -17.30
C GLU A 175 14.82 2.38 -16.53
N LEU A 176 14.76 2.54 -15.21
CA LEU A 176 13.75 1.88 -14.37
C LEU A 176 12.35 2.39 -14.70
N ILE A 177 12.18 3.70 -14.87
CA ILE A 177 10.91 4.30 -15.28
C ILE A 177 10.43 3.67 -16.59
N SER A 178 11.28 3.68 -17.64
CA SER A 178 10.95 3.09 -18.93
C SER A 178 10.61 1.60 -18.86
N LYS A 179 11.35 0.86 -18.05
CA LYS A 179 11.09 -0.58 -17.82
C LYS A 179 9.74 -0.81 -17.14
N ARG A 180 9.45 -0.07 -16.06
CA ARG A 180 8.20 -0.19 -15.30
C ARG A 180 7.00 0.27 -16.16
N SER A 181 7.10 1.41 -16.83
CA SER A 181 6.03 1.93 -17.70
C SER A 181 5.66 0.94 -18.80
N ARG A 182 6.63 0.34 -19.48
CA ARG A 182 6.38 -0.70 -20.50
C ARG A 182 5.72 -1.95 -19.90
N SER A 183 6.18 -2.41 -18.75
CA SER A 183 5.61 -3.60 -18.11
C SER A 183 4.18 -3.37 -17.65
N ILE A 184 3.93 -2.27 -16.94
CA ILE A 184 2.60 -1.91 -16.42
C ILE A 184 1.61 -1.72 -17.58
N ARG A 185 2.02 -0.99 -18.65
CA ARG A 185 1.19 -0.80 -19.84
C ARG A 185 0.80 -2.14 -20.48
N ARG A 186 1.76 -3.04 -20.68
CA ARG A 186 1.50 -4.37 -21.25
C ARG A 186 0.49 -5.15 -20.40
N ASP A 187 0.63 -5.11 -19.07
CA ASP A 187 -0.28 -5.80 -18.15
C ASP A 187 -1.69 -5.22 -18.24
N VAL A 188 -1.84 -3.91 -18.17
CA VAL A 188 -3.14 -3.19 -18.21
C VAL A 188 -3.85 -3.35 -19.56
N GLN A 189 -3.10 -3.49 -20.65
CA GLN A 189 -3.65 -3.72 -22.00
C GLN A 189 -3.92 -5.20 -22.30
N SER A 190 -3.52 -6.11 -21.42
CA SER A 190 -3.77 -7.55 -21.62
C SER A 190 -5.26 -7.89 -21.54
N ARG A 191 -5.70 -8.87 -22.32
CA ARG A 191 -7.11 -9.33 -22.37
C ARG A 191 -7.62 -9.77 -20.99
N ASN A 192 -6.75 -10.36 -20.17
CA ASN A 192 -7.12 -10.92 -18.87
C ASN A 192 -7.03 -9.92 -17.73
N PHE A 193 -6.56 -8.68 -17.96
CA PHE A 193 -6.35 -7.72 -16.89
C PHE A 193 -7.66 -7.38 -16.16
N ARG A 194 -8.73 -7.15 -16.91
CA ARG A 194 -10.05 -6.85 -16.34
C ARG A 194 -10.54 -7.97 -15.42
N ASP A 195 -10.42 -9.22 -15.86
CA ASP A 195 -10.83 -10.37 -15.06
C ASP A 195 -9.98 -10.51 -13.80
N SER A 196 -8.70 -10.15 -13.89
CA SER A 196 -7.79 -10.15 -12.75
C SER A 196 -8.19 -9.18 -11.63
N LEU A 197 -9.00 -8.17 -11.92
CA LEU A 197 -9.53 -7.22 -10.93
C LEU A 197 -10.72 -7.77 -10.16
N HIS A 198 -11.46 -8.74 -10.70
CA HIS A 198 -12.67 -9.27 -10.08
C HIS A 198 -12.41 -9.89 -8.71
N GLY A 199 -11.31 -10.60 -8.54
CA GLY A 199 -10.93 -11.19 -7.25
C GLY A 199 -10.78 -10.14 -6.15
N PRO A 200 -9.84 -9.19 -6.29
CA PRO A 200 -9.60 -8.17 -5.27
C PRO A 200 -10.70 -7.12 -5.17
N TYR A 201 -11.25 -6.62 -6.28
CA TYR A 201 -12.13 -5.43 -6.30
C TYR A 201 -13.58 -5.71 -6.68
N GLY A 202 -13.92 -6.95 -7.04
CA GLY A 202 -15.25 -7.28 -7.56
C GLY A 202 -15.49 -6.75 -8.98
N ARG A 203 -16.75 -6.67 -9.37
CA ARG A 203 -17.15 -6.19 -10.71
C ARG A 203 -16.97 -4.68 -10.79
N ILE A 204 -16.15 -4.23 -11.74
CA ILE A 204 -15.93 -2.80 -12.01
C ILE A 204 -16.82 -2.39 -13.18
N PRO A 205 -17.66 -1.32 -13.04
CA PRO A 205 -18.43 -0.76 -14.14
C PRO A 205 -17.53 -0.37 -15.31
N GLU A 206 -18.04 -0.52 -16.56
CA GLU A 206 -17.29 -0.24 -17.79
C GLU A 206 -16.68 1.17 -17.80
N GLU A 207 -17.51 2.18 -17.54
CA GLU A 207 -17.11 3.59 -17.54
C GLU A 207 -15.94 3.83 -16.57
N ARG A 208 -16.01 3.22 -15.37
CA ARG A 208 -14.94 3.35 -14.38
C ARG A 208 -13.67 2.62 -14.82
N PHE A 209 -13.80 1.44 -15.43
CA PHE A 209 -12.66 0.71 -15.97
C PHE A 209 -11.94 1.51 -17.04
N GLU A 210 -12.68 2.08 -17.99
CA GLU A 210 -12.12 2.89 -19.07
C GLU A 210 -11.49 4.21 -18.56
N LEU A 211 -12.09 4.85 -17.57
CA LEU A 211 -11.50 6.00 -16.92
C LEU A 211 -10.15 5.69 -16.26
N CYS A 212 -10.10 4.59 -15.47
CA CYS A 212 -8.88 4.15 -14.82
C CYS A 212 -7.80 3.81 -15.86
N ARG A 213 -8.17 3.07 -16.91
CA ARG A 213 -7.26 2.66 -17.98
C ARG A 213 -6.67 3.86 -18.69
N ARG A 214 -7.51 4.79 -19.14
CA ARG A 214 -7.07 6.00 -19.85
C ARG A 214 -6.09 6.80 -19.01
N ARG A 215 -6.45 7.16 -17.77
CA ARG A 215 -5.60 7.98 -16.90
C ARG A 215 -4.26 7.32 -16.58
N LEU A 216 -4.27 6.00 -16.33
CA LEU A 216 -3.04 5.28 -16.06
C LEU A 216 -2.15 5.24 -17.30
N VAL A 217 -2.71 4.97 -18.48
CA VAL A 217 -1.93 4.92 -19.73
C VAL A 217 -1.36 6.30 -20.07
N GLU A 218 -2.15 7.36 -19.96
CA GLU A 218 -1.69 8.75 -20.15
C GLU A 218 -0.50 9.07 -19.23
N PHE A 219 -0.57 8.72 -17.95
CA PHE A 219 0.54 8.89 -17.02
C PHE A 219 1.80 8.12 -17.47
N LEU A 220 1.65 6.86 -17.90
CA LEU A 220 2.77 6.00 -18.34
C LEU A 220 3.42 6.46 -19.66
N GLU A 221 2.83 7.42 -20.37
CA GLU A 221 3.37 8.02 -21.59
C GLU A 221 4.22 9.25 -21.32
N VAL A 222 3.99 9.93 -20.21
CA VAL A 222 4.63 11.21 -19.89
C VAL A 222 5.64 11.15 -18.76
N VAL A 223 5.67 10.06 -17.97
CA VAL A 223 6.61 9.88 -16.86
C VAL A 223 7.98 9.36 -17.28
#